data_f717b2e563a748343c5125dd2147037c
#
_entry.id   f717b2e563a748343c5125dd2147037c
#
_cell.length_a   1.000
_cell.length_b   1.000
_cell.length_c   1.000
_cell.angle_alpha   90.00
_cell.angle_beta   90.00
_cell.angle_gamma   90.00
#
_symmetry.space_group_name_H-M   'P 1'
#
loop_
_entity.id
_entity.type
_entity.pdbx_description
1 polymer ?
#
loop_
_entity_poly.entity_id
_entity_poly.type
_entity_poly.pdbx_seq_one_letter_code
_entity_poly.pdbx_strand_id
1 'polypeptide(L)'
;VSTLSPSDTRHSPAVELDIERQALWAGLICSLLGTAVGLLLFAGGRPTLYGGLSVGALGAISGGVAAAGSSVWGFRHLLVQRERWLCELPRWRELNAMFALLLVHAAIAVMALNVFFYLIQRSFFGLTVDMFAGSVMVGLGTGLSAYISLEATARTSSHTLSVVLGGFMVSGVMLSMLVAENPIWWKTMFSTLGTFDSGVRSFWAFNTTLFVTGLVLATFSEFLLRDLSRLAQAYDRRARVRGQRLSRVFRPRPKVVRWCLLIVAGGVMLAAVVPVNTLGDLHASGVWAASAALVVLLAGSVFLFPGFPAIFHLLSLAALGGLVLSMMLWARWDYFNLTGFELAAVAVLFGWISAFIRTTAALLEVTMQKLQAEEEAADAGR
;
A
#
# COMPACT_ATOMS: atom_id res chain seq x y z
N VAL A 1 24.08 -24.32 -25.45
CA VAL A 1 23.55 -22.99 -25.09
C VAL A 1 22.29 -23.24 -24.33
N SER A 2 22.36 -23.22 -22.98
CA SER A 2 21.23 -23.38 -22.09
C SER A 2 20.31 -22.17 -22.25
N THR A 3 19.14 -22.35 -22.83
CA THR A 3 18.08 -21.36 -22.87
C THR A 3 17.54 -21.19 -21.45
N LEU A 4 17.97 -20.12 -20.77
CA LEU A 4 17.44 -19.73 -19.48
C LEU A 4 15.92 -19.56 -19.59
N SER A 5 15.19 -20.20 -18.69
CA SER A 5 13.73 -20.06 -18.58
C SER A 5 13.36 -18.58 -18.36
N PRO A 6 12.22 -18.08 -18.89
CA PRO A 6 11.78 -16.70 -18.64
C PRO A 6 11.58 -16.34 -17.16
N SER A 7 11.53 -17.34 -16.26
CA SER A 7 11.51 -17.16 -14.82
C SER A 7 12.89 -16.77 -14.24
N ASP A 8 13.99 -17.24 -14.82
CA ASP A 8 15.35 -16.97 -14.34
C ASP A 8 15.84 -15.55 -14.64
N THR A 9 15.28 -14.90 -15.67
CA THR A 9 15.66 -13.52 -16.03
C THR A 9 15.15 -12.47 -15.06
N ARG A 10 14.15 -12.76 -14.25
CA ARG A 10 13.52 -11.79 -13.30
C ARG A 10 14.38 -11.49 -12.08
N HIS A 11 15.21 -12.42 -11.67
CA HIS A 11 16.12 -12.31 -10.54
C HIS A 11 17.58 -12.40 -10.97
N SER A 12 17.90 -12.02 -12.22
CA SER A 12 19.29 -12.03 -12.64
C SER A 12 20.07 -10.99 -11.82
N PRO A 13 21.27 -11.33 -11.30
CA PRO A 13 22.10 -10.40 -10.54
C PRO A 13 22.38 -9.09 -11.29
N ALA A 14 22.38 -9.12 -12.61
CA ALA A 14 22.58 -7.95 -13.45
C ALA A 14 21.43 -6.95 -13.36
N VAL A 15 20.17 -7.43 -13.30
CA VAL A 15 18.99 -6.56 -13.14
C VAL A 15 18.96 -5.93 -11.74
N GLU A 16 19.28 -6.71 -10.72
CA GLU A 16 19.34 -6.18 -9.34
C GLU A 16 20.43 -5.11 -9.19
N LEU A 17 21.59 -5.32 -9.80
CA LEU A 17 22.69 -4.34 -9.82
C LEU A 17 22.28 -3.05 -10.58
N ASP A 18 21.53 -3.18 -11.67
CA ASP A 18 21.07 -2.02 -12.44
C ASP A 18 20.06 -1.18 -11.64
N ILE A 19 19.14 -1.82 -10.93
CA ILE A 19 18.20 -1.15 -10.01
C ILE A 19 18.99 -0.37 -8.96
N GLU A 20 19.93 -1.03 -8.30
CA GLU A 20 20.75 -0.42 -7.24
C GLU A 20 21.54 0.78 -7.75
N ARG A 21 22.20 0.63 -8.92
CA ARG A 21 22.93 1.72 -9.56
C ARG A 21 22.07 2.92 -9.86
N GLN A 22 20.86 2.72 -10.39
CA GLN A 22 19.93 3.80 -10.72
C GLN A 22 19.39 4.46 -9.44
N ALA A 23 19.12 3.68 -8.39
CA ALA A 23 18.67 4.19 -7.10
C ALA A 23 19.74 5.06 -6.42
N LEU A 24 21.01 4.63 -6.45
CA LEU A 24 22.14 5.41 -5.94
C LEU A 24 22.32 6.74 -6.69
N TRP A 25 22.21 6.71 -8.03
CA TRP A 25 22.27 7.95 -8.82
C TRP A 25 21.12 8.89 -8.52
N ALA A 26 19.90 8.39 -8.44
CA ALA A 26 18.72 9.19 -8.06
C ALA A 26 18.90 9.81 -6.66
N GLY A 27 19.37 9.02 -5.69
CA GLY A 27 19.69 9.49 -4.35
C GLY A 27 20.74 10.59 -4.33
N LEU A 28 21.86 10.42 -5.04
CA LEU A 28 22.92 11.40 -5.11
C LEU A 28 22.48 12.71 -5.75
N ILE A 29 21.83 12.63 -6.93
CA ILE A 29 21.36 13.81 -7.67
C ILE A 29 20.33 14.59 -6.83
N CYS A 30 19.36 13.88 -6.25
CA CYS A 30 18.33 14.52 -5.42
C CYS A 30 18.91 15.08 -4.11
N SER A 31 19.95 14.45 -3.53
CA SER A 31 20.66 14.98 -2.37
C SER A 31 21.34 16.31 -2.70
N LEU A 32 22.04 16.40 -3.83
CA LEU A 32 22.70 17.63 -4.27
C LEU A 32 21.67 18.74 -4.56
N LEU A 33 20.57 18.40 -5.24
CA LEU A 33 19.49 19.36 -5.51
C LEU A 33 18.82 19.84 -4.24
N GLY A 34 18.50 18.94 -3.30
CA GLY A 34 17.92 19.29 -2.01
C GLY A 34 18.84 20.17 -1.18
N THR A 35 20.15 19.89 -1.18
CA THR A 35 21.16 20.75 -0.52
C THR A 35 21.20 22.14 -1.16
N ALA A 36 21.20 22.22 -2.49
CA ALA A 36 21.19 23.51 -3.20
C ALA A 36 19.94 24.34 -2.88
N VAL A 37 18.76 23.72 -2.86
CA VAL A 37 17.52 24.38 -2.46
C VAL A 37 17.58 24.86 -1.02
N GLY A 38 18.14 24.06 -0.10
CA GLY A 38 18.37 24.44 1.28
C GLY A 38 19.29 25.66 1.40
N LEU A 39 20.42 25.69 0.68
CA LEU A 39 21.35 26.81 0.67
C LEU A 39 20.68 28.11 0.18
N LEU A 40 19.82 28.02 -0.81
CA LEU A 40 19.08 29.18 -1.33
C LEU A 40 18.03 29.71 -0.32
N LEU A 41 17.27 28.82 0.31
CA LEU A 41 16.16 29.23 1.16
C LEU A 41 16.57 29.56 2.60
N PHE A 42 17.69 29.03 3.10
CA PHE A 42 18.22 29.33 4.42
C PHE A 42 19.31 30.41 4.40
N ALA A 43 19.55 31.07 3.25
CA ALA A 43 20.59 32.07 3.10
C ALA A 43 20.53 33.17 4.19
N GLY A 44 21.61 33.31 4.96
CA GLY A 44 21.74 34.31 6.03
C GLY A 44 20.95 33.99 7.31
N GLY A 45 20.30 32.81 7.40
CA GLY A 45 19.47 32.41 8.54
C GLY A 45 20.00 31.22 9.33
N ARG A 46 19.35 30.97 10.46
CA ARG A 46 19.55 29.76 11.28
C ARG A 46 18.22 29.04 11.41
N PRO A 47 17.86 28.09 10.49
CA PRO A 47 16.59 27.40 10.52
C PRO A 47 16.45 26.52 11.76
N THR A 48 15.21 26.40 12.24
CA THR A 48 14.82 25.38 13.21
C THR A 48 14.68 24.02 12.52
N LEU A 49 14.69 22.95 13.30
CA LEU A 49 14.49 21.61 12.73
C LEU A 49 13.02 21.33 12.37
N TYR A 50 12.07 21.93 13.10
CA TYR A 50 10.64 21.79 12.85
C TYR A 50 9.89 23.11 13.09
N GLY A 51 8.79 23.31 12.35
CA GLY A 51 7.98 24.54 12.40
C GLY A 51 7.95 25.22 11.03
N GLY A 52 7.57 26.48 10.93
CA GLY A 52 7.43 27.27 9.70
C GLY A 52 8.40 26.93 8.55
N LEU A 53 9.30 27.84 8.17
CA LEU A 53 10.37 27.55 7.20
C LEU A 53 11.53 26.85 7.93
N SER A 54 11.42 25.53 8.12
CA SER A 54 12.35 24.70 8.86
C SER A 54 12.99 23.63 7.97
N VAL A 55 14.05 23.00 8.49
CA VAL A 55 14.71 21.86 7.85
C VAL A 55 13.69 20.74 7.56
N GLY A 56 12.80 20.44 8.54
CA GLY A 56 11.78 19.41 8.40
C GLY A 56 10.73 19.74 7.35
N ALA A 57 10.22 20.97 7.31
CA ALA A 57 9.23 21.38 6.32
C ALA A 57 9.81 21.34 4.89
N LEU A 58 11.03 21.91 4.71
CA LEU A 58 11.68 21.92 3.40
C LEU A 58 12.09 20.50 2.99
N GLY A 59 12.65 19.71 3.92
CA GLY A 59 13.01 18.31 3.69
C GLY A 59 11.79 17.45 3.31
N ALA A 60 10.65 17.64 3.98
CA ALA A 60 9.42 16.92 3.66
C ALA A 60 8.90 17.25 2.26
N ILE A 61 8.88 18.54 1.87
CA ILE A 61 8.43 18.96 0.54
C ILE A 61 9.38 18.41 -0.54
N SER A 62 10.69 18.67 -0.41
CA SER A 62 11.69 18.24 -1.38
C SER A 62 11.80 16.72 -1.45
N GLY A 63 11.75 16.04 -0.28
CA GLY A 63 11.74 14.58 -0.19
C GLY A 63 10.49 13.96 -0.83
N GLY A 64 9.32 14.56 -0.61
CA GLY A 64 8.07 14.13 -1.26
C GLY A 64 8.11 14.27 -2.79
N VAL A 65 8.61 15.39 -3.30
CA VAL A 65 8.80 15.62 -4.74
C VAL A 65 9.82 14.64 -5.34
N ALA A 66 10.94 14.43 -4.65
CA ALA A 66 11.97 13.49 -5.08
C ALA A 66 11.45 12.04 -5.09
N ALA A 67 10.71 11.64 -4.05
CA ALA A 67 10.07 10.33 -3.97
C ALA A 67 9.07 10.12 -5.12
N ALA A 68 8.24 11.13 -5.41
CA ALA A 68 7.29 11.10 -6.52
C ALA A 68 8.00 10.92 -7.86
N GLY A 69 9.00 11.74 -8.16
CA GLY A 69 9.77 11.66 -9.40
C GLY A 69 10.50 10.34 -9.57
N SER A 70 11.15 9.86 -8.50
CA SER A 70 11.85 8.59 -8.46
C SER A 70 10.91 7.40 -8.64
N SER A 71 9.69 7.45 -8.07
CA SER A 71 8.67 6.42 -8.28
C SER A 71 8.20 6.37 -9.74
N VAL A 72 7.99 7.53 -10.39
CA VAL A 72 7.64 7.57 -11.82
C VAL A 72 8.76 6.98 -12.69
N TRP A 73 10.00 7.33 -12.39
CA TRP A 73 11.14 6.76 -13.10
C TRP A 73 11.25 5.25 -12.91
N GLY A 74 11.20 4.80 -11.63
CA GLY A 74 11.25 3.37 -11.28
C GLY A 74 10.12 2.57 -11.92
N PHE A 75 8.91 3.12 -11.97
CA PHE A 75 7.78 2.49 -12.65
C PHE A 75 8.02 2.33 -14.15
N ARG A 76 8.35 3.41 -14.86
CA ARG A 76 8.46 3.40 -16.31
C ARG A 76 9.68 2.65 -16.84
N HIS A 77 10.81 2.79 -16.17
CA HIS A 77 12.07 2.27 -16.69
C HIS A 77 12.50 0.94 -16.08
N LEU A 78 11.99 0.56 -14.92
CA LEU A 78 12.40 -0.65 -14.21
C LEU A 78 11.23 -1.63 -14.03
N LEU A 79 10.15 -1.21 -13.39
CA LEU A 79 9.04 -2.10 -13.08
C LEU A 79 8.33 -2.60 -14.34
N VAL A 80 8.05 -1.72 -15.30
CA VAL A 80 7.37 -2.09 -16.56
C VAL A 80 8.22 -3.05 -17.39
N GLN A 81 9.56 -2.90 -17.39
CA GLN A 81 10.46 -3.82 -18.07
C GLN A 81 10.50 -5.18 -17.38
N ARG A 82 10.46 -5.21 -16.05
CA ARG A 82 10.44 -6.44 -15.24
C ARG A 82 9.07 -7.14 -15.31
N GLU A 83 7.98 -6.38 -15.28
CA GLU A 83 6.60 -6.85 -15.26
C GLU A 83 5.85 -6.44 -16.53
N ARG A 84 6.25 -7.01 -17.67
CA ARG A 84 5.74 -6.68 -19.01
C ARG A 84 4.23 -6.70 -19.17
N TRP A 85 3.52 -7.48 -18.35
CA TRP A 85 2.06 -7.53 -18.36
C TRP A 85 1.40 -6.18 -17.97
N LEU A 86 2.13 -5.29 -17.30
CA LEU A 86 1.64 -3.93 -17.01
C LEU A 86 1.39 -3.15 -18.30
N CYS A 87 2.21 -3.37 -19.35
CA CYS A 87 2.01 -2.77 -20.68
C CYS A 87 0.78 -3.31 -21.43
N GLU A 88 0.29 -4.50 -21.04
CA GLU A 88 -0.91 -5.11 -21.61
C GLU A 88 -2.20 -4.56 -21.01
N LEU A 89 -2.08 -3.81 -19.90
CA LEU A 89 -3.22 -3.14 -19.27
C LEU A 89 -3.71 -1.96 -20.13
N PRO A 90 -5.01 -1.65 -20.07
CA PRO A 90 -5.52 -0.38 -20.58
C PRO A 90 -4.75 0.79 -19.97
N ARG A 91 -4.39 1.79 -20.76
CA ARG A 91 -3.56 2.95 -20.35
C ARG A 91 -3.99 3.60 -19.04
N TRP A 92 -5.30 3.71 -18.81
CA TRP A 92 -5.81 4.32 -17.59
C TRP A 92 -5.49 3.49 -16.32
N ARG A 93 -5.38 2.15 -16.42
CA ARG A 93 -4.98 1.29 -15.30
C ARG A 93 -3.49 1.35 -15.04
N GLU A 94 -2.69 1.38 -16.10
CA GLU A 94 -1.25 1.60 -15.98
C GLU A 94 -0.95 2.95 -15.33
N LEU A 95 -1.62 4.03 -15.79
CA LEU A 95 -1.50 5.37 -15.19
C LEU A 95 -1.98 5.40 -13.73
N ASN A 96 -3.08 4.72 -13.40
CA ASN A 96 -3.54 4.60 -12.01
C ASN A 96 -2.49 3.91 -11.13
N ALA A 97 -1.88 2.82 -11.61
CA ALA A 97 -0.83 2.11 -10.87
C ALA A 97 0.41 3.00 -10.64
N MET A 98 0.85 3.70 -11.68
CA MET A 98 1.96 4.66 -11.58
C MET A 98 1.63 5.78 -10.59
N PHE A 99 0.43 6.36 -10.69
CA PHE A 99 -0.01 7.47 -9.83
C PHE A 99 -0.17 7.02 -8.36
N ALA A 100 -0.71 5.82 -8.12
CA ALA A 100 -0.82 5.26 -6.77
C ALA A 100 0.55 5.06 -6.11
N LEU A 101 1.53 4.51 -6.84
CA LEU A 101 2.90 4.34 -6.36
C LEU A 101 3.59 5.68 -6.09
N LEU A 102 3.44 6.63 -7.02
CA LEU A 102 3.94 8.00 -6.83
C LEU A 102 3.39 8.62 -5.54
N LEU A 103 2.07 8.58 -5.35
CA LEU A 103 1.42 9.22 -4.19
C LEU A 103 1.79 8.54 -2.87
N VAL A 104 1.80 7.21 -2.82
CA VAL A 104 2.11 6.50 -1.58
C VAL A 104 3.55 6.75 -1.14
N HIS A 105 4.53 6.73 -2.07
CA HIS A 105 5.92 6.99 -1.72
C HIS A 105 6.16 8.45 -1.35
N ALA A 106 5.54 9.40 -2.07
CA ALA A 106 5.58 10.81 -1.72
C ALA A 106 4.99 11.06 -0.33
N ALA A 107 3.84 10.49 -0.03
CA ALA A 107 3.19 10.64 1.27
C ALA A 107 4.02 10.01 2.40
N ILE A 108 4.60 8.82 2.19
CA ILE A 108 5.51 8.19 3.16
C ILE A 108 6.72 9.08 3.42
N ALA A 109 7.36 9.62 2.37
CA ALA A 109 8.52 10.51 2.52
C ALA A 109 8.18 11.77 3.31
N VAL A 110 7.05 12.43 2.96
CA VAL A 110 6.56 13.61 3.67
C VAL A 110 6.30 13.30 5.15
N MET A 111 5.57 12.23 5.43
CA MET A 111 5.24 11.85 6.82
C MET A 111 6.49 11.48 7.62
N ALA A 112 7.37 10.64 7.04
CA ALA A 112 8.57 10.17 7.73
C ALA A 112 9.52 11.34 8.08
N LEU A 113 9.77 12.25 7.13
CA LEU A 113 10.64 13.40 7.37
C LEU A 113 10.02 14.41 8.35
N ASN A 114 8.70 14.65 8.26
CA ASN A 114 8.03 15.49 9.25
C ASN A 114 8.13 14.91 10.67
N VAL A 115 7.82 13.64 10.83
CA VAL A 115 7.88 12.96 12.14
C VAL A 115 9.32 12.93 12.67
N PHE A 116 10.29 12.61 11.81
CA PHE A 116 11.71 12.57 12.18
C PHE A 116 12.18 13.92 12.74
N PHE A 117 11.99 15.01 12.00
CA PHE A 117 12.43 16.32 12.43
C PHE A 117 11.61 16.88 13.60
N TYR A 118 10.32 16.53 13.70
CA TYR A 118 9.51 16.83 14.88
C TYR A 118 10.07 16.19 16.14
N LEU A 119 10.40 14.90 16.09
CA LEU A 119 10.97 14.18 17.24
C LEU A 119 12.33 14.77 17.66
N ILE A 120 13.21 15.05 16.68
CA ILE A 120 14.52 15.66 16.99
C ILE A 120 14.33 17.06 17.60
N GLN A 121 13.46 17.90 17.05
CA GLN A 121 13.21 19.23 17.63
C GLN A 121 12.66 19.15 19.07
N ARG A 122 11.85 18.16 19.36
CA ARG A 122 11.35 17.89 20.72
C ARG A 122 12.45 17.42 21.66
N SER A 123 13.41 16.66 21.16
CA SER A 123 14.56 16.17 21.93
C SER A 123 15.61 17.28 22.19
N PHE A 124 15.71 18.27 21.30
CA PHE A 124 16.64 19.38 21.38
C PHE A 124 15.87 20.70 21.37
N PHE A 125 15.26 21.05 22.49
CA PHE A 125 14.41 22.22 22.63
C PHE A 125 15.13 23.51 22.27
N GLY A 126 14.59 24.29 21.32
CA GLY A 126 15.16 25.54 20.86
C GLY A 126 16.37 25.41 19.92
N LEU A 127 16.77 24.20 19.54
CA LEU A 127 17.87 23.99 18.61
C LEU A 127 17.62 24.66 17.25
N THR A 128 18.53 25.50 16.83
CA THR A 128 18.66 26.00 15.47
C THR A 128 19.99 25.55 14.89
N VAL A 129 20.03 25.25 13.63
CA VAL A 129 21.25 24.84 12.91
C VAL A 129 21.74 25.99 12.02
N ASP A 130 23.02 25.98 11.67
CA ASP A 130 23.52 26.93 10.67
C ASP A 130 22.99 26.57 9.26
N MET A 131 23.05 27.51 8.35
CA MET A 131 22.57 27.40 6.99
C MET A 131 23.13 26.16 6.28
N PHE A 132 24.44 25.90 6.43
CA PHE A 132 25.08 24.79 5.72
C PHE A 132 24.61 23.43 6.25
N ALA A 133 24.65 23.23 7.58
CA ALA A 133 24.17 22.00 8.21
C ALA A 133 22.69 21.73 7.91
N GLY A 134 21.83 22.77 8.02
CA GLY A 134 20.41 22.66 7.68
C GLY A 134 20.19 22.25 6.22
N SER A 135 20.95 22.81 5.29
CA SER A 135 20.85 22.48 3.86
C SER A 135 21.31 21.06 3.54
N VAL A 136 22.39 20.61 4.17
CA VAL A 136 22.87 19.21 4.05
C VAL A 136 21.83 18.24 4.60
N MET A 137 21.18 18.55 5.73
CA MET A 137 20.10 17.71 6.27
C MET A 137 18.91 17.61 5.33
N VAL A 138 18.50 18.71 4.69
CA VAL A 138 17.47 18.71 3.63
C VAL A 138 17.91 17.82 2.47
N GLY A 139 19.14 17.99 1.99
CA GLY A 139 19.68 17.18 0.90
C GLY A 139 19.70 15.70 1.21
N LEU A 140 20.17 15.30 2.40
CA LEU A 140 20.18 13.89 2.81
C LEU A 140 18.78 13.30 2.88
N GLY A 141 17.81 14.01 3.47
CA GLY A 141 16.40 13.58 3.50
C GLY A 141 15.81 13.44 2.11
N THR A 142 16.10 14.38 1.21
CA THR A 142 15.65 14.36 -0.19
C THR A 142 16.25 13.20 -0.95
N GLY A 143 17.57 12.99 -0.84
CA GLY A 143 18.28 11.89 -1.51
C GLY A 143 17.84 10.51 -1.02
N LEU A 144 17.70 10.35 0.30
CA LEU A 144 17.22 9.09 0.89
C LEU A 144 15.79 8.74 0.42
N SER A 145 14.92 9.75 0.36
CA SER A 145 13.56 9.59 -0.15
C SER A 145 13.54 9.15 -1.62
N ALA A 146 14.41 9.74 -2.47
CA ALA A 146 14.55 9.36 -3.87
C ALA A 146 15.05 7.92 -4.02
N TYR A 147 16.11 7.56 -3.31
CA TYR A 147 16.71 6.22 -3.34
C TYR A 147 15.71 5.13 -2.95
N ILE A 148 15.10 5.27 -1.77
CA ILE A 148 14.14 4.28 -1.25
C ILE A 148 12.93 4.14 -2.18
N SER A 149 12.40 5.26 -2.68
CA SER A 149 11.20 5.25 -3.51
C SER A 149 11.44 4.61 -4.89
N LEU A 150 12.61 4.83 -5.48
CA LEU A 150 12.98 4.20 -6.75
C LEU A 150 13.13 2.69 -6.57
N GLU A 151 13.93 2.27 -5.59
CA GLU A 151 14.17 0.86 -5.28
C GLU A 151 12.86 0.13 -4.95
N ALA A 152 12.04 0.68 -4.05
CA ALA A 152 10.76 0.08 -3.67
C ALA A 152 9.80 -0.04 -4.85
N THR A 153 9.75 0.99 -5.73
CA THR A 153 8.91 0.95 -6.93
C THR A 153 9.40 -0.09 -7.93
N ALA A 154 10.71 -0.15 -8.20
CA ALA A 154 11.29 -1.12 -9.13
C ALA A 154 11.07 -2.57 -8.70
N ARG A 155 11.01 -2.82 -7.39
CA ARG A 155 10.78 -4.15 -6.79
C ARG A 155 9.32 -4.40 -6.40
N THR A 156 8.39 -3.61 -6.92
CA THR A 156 6.96 -3.76 -6.60
C THR A 156 6.44 -5.13 -7.02
N SER A 157 5.75 -5.77 -6.09
CA SER A 157 5.05 -7.04 -6.25
C SER A 157 3.76 -7.03 -5.41
N SER A 158 2.90 -8.02 -5.55
CA SER A 158 1.71 -8.16 -4.68
C SER A 158 2.09 -8.13 -3.19
N HIS A 159 3.18 -8.80 -2.83
CA HIS A 159 3.66 -8.86 -1.45
C HIS A 159 4.15 -7.49 -0.96
N THR A 160 5.02 -6.81 -1.72
CA THR A 160 5.57 -5.51 -1.31
C THR A 160 4.48 -4.43 -1.24
N LEU A 161 3.52 -4.44 -2.19
CA LEU A 161 2.35 -3.56 -2.14
C LEU A 161 1.51 -3.75 -0.88
N SER A 162 1.36 -4.98 -0.39
CA SER A 162 0.61 -5.24 0.85
C SER A 162 1.29 -4.67 2.08
N VAL A 163 2.63 -4.81 2.15
CA VAL A 163 3.42 -4.24 3.26
C VAL A 163 3.37 -2.72 3.23
N VAL A 164 3.54 -2.12 2.04
CA VAL A 164 3.44 -0.66 1.85
C VAL A 164 2.05 -0.16 2.21
N LEU A 165 1.00 -0.85 1.75
CA LEU A 165 -0.40 -0.49 2.05
C LEU A 165 -0.69 -0.51 3.55
N GLY A 166 -0.33 -1.62 4.23
CA GLY A 166 -0.55 -1.76 5.67
C GLY A 166 0.25 -0.76 6.49
N GLY A 167 1.53 -0.62 6.19
CA GLY A 167 2.43 0.32 6.87
C GLY A 167 2.01 1.77 6.66
N PHE A 168 1.64 2.15 5.42
CA PHE A 168 1.14 3.48 5.10
C PHE A 168 -0.17 3.80 5.83
N MET A 169 -1.13 2.88 5.81
CA MET A 169 -2.41 3.07 6.48
C MET A 169 -2.24 3.23 8.00
N VAL A 170 -1.48 2.34 8.64
CA VAL A 170 -1.22 2.42 10.09
C VAL A 170 -0.51 3.73 10.44
N SER A 171 0.56 4.07 9.73
CA SER A 171 1.34 5.30 9.99
C SER A 171 0.52 6.56 9.76
N GLY A 172 -0.27 6.62 8.70
CA GLY A 172 -1.08 7.78 8.37
C GLY A 172 -2.24 7.99 9.35
N VAL A 173 -2.90 6.91 9.77
CA VAL A 173 -3.93 6.95 10.80
C VAL A 173 -3.33 7.38 12.14
N MET A 174 -2.22 6.79 12.55
CA MET A 174 -1.54 7.21 13.78
C MET A 174 -1.12 8.67 13.73
N LEU A 175 -0.61 9.13 12.60
CA LEU A 175 -0.26 10.54 12.42
C LEU A 175 -1.50 11.43 12.59
N SER A 176 -2.62 11.09 11.96
CA SER A 176 -3.85 11.88 12.08
C SER A 176 -4.36 11.96 13.52
N MET A 177 -4.26 10.86 14.28
CA MET A 177 -4.57 10.83 15.70
C MET A 177 -3.64 11.73 16.53
N LEU A 178 -2.34 11.68 16.25
CA LEU A 178 -1.32 12.46 16.99
C LEU A 178 -1.41 13.97 16.75
N VAL A 179 -1.85 14.39 15.56
CA VAL A 179 -1.98 15.81 15.20
C VAL A 179 -3.40 16.34 15.34
N ALA A 180 -4.33 15.52 15.84
CA ALA A 180 -5.71 15.95 16.08
C ALA A 180 -5.75 17.04 17.16
N GLU A 181 -6.37 18.18 16.83
CA GLU A 181 -6.53 19.32 17.74
C GLU A 181 -7.66 19.07 18.74
N ASN A 182 -8.66 18.26 18.38
CA ASN A 182 -9.69 17.81 19.30
C ASN A 182 -9.21 16.55 20.07
N PRO A 183 -8.89 16.64 21.37
CA PRO A 183 -8.34 15.51 22.13
C PRO A 183 -9.38 14.42 22.42
N ILE A 184 -10.67 14.68 22.20
CA ILE A 184 -11.77 13.76 22.47
C ILE A 184 -12.46 13.24 21.20
N TRP A 185 -11.81 13.35 20.03
CA TRP A 185 -12.33 12.85 18.76
C TRP A 185 -12.82 11.39 18.83
N TRP A 186 -12.14 10.57 19.61
CA TRP A 186 -12.41 9.13 19.79
C TRP A 186 -13.77 8.84 20.50
N LYS A 187 -14.39 9.84 21.11
CA LYS A 187 -15.72 9.68 21.76
C LYS A 187 -16.87 9.65 20.77
N THR A 188 -16.67 10.10 19.54
CA THR A 188 -17.70 10.15 18.50
C THR A 188 -17.54 9.00 17.50
N MET A 189 -16.70 9.17 16.50
CA MET A 189 -16.43 8.18 15.48
C MET A 189 -15.01 8.39 14.91
N PHE A 190 -14.43 7.35 14.33
CA PHE A 190 -13.09 7.39 13.77
C PHE A 190 -12.98 8.38 12.59
N SER A 191 -14.01 8.44 11.76
CA SER A 191 -14.09 9.37 10.62
C SER A 191 -14.15 10.85 11.02
N THR A 192 -14.35 11.19 12.31
CA THR A 192 -14.19 12.58 12.82
C THR A 192 -12.78 13.13 12.58
N LEU A 193 -11.76 12.26 12.58
CA LEU A 193 -10.39 12.68 12.24
C LEU A 193 -10.30 13.30 10.84
N GLY A 194 -11.17 12.93 9.92
CA GLY A 194 -11.29 13.47 8.57
C GLY A 194 -12.19 14.70 8.45
N THR A 195 -12.56 15.34 9.55
CA THR A 195 -13.32 16.59 9.57
C THR A 195 -12.46 17.75 10.08
N PHE A 196 -12.85 18.98 9.75
CA PHE A 196 -12.18 20.17 10.28
C PHE A 196 -12.38 20.36 11.80
N ASP A 197 -13.34 19.67 12.40
CA ASP A 197 -13.57 19.68 13.86
C ASP A 197 -12.40 19.02 14.61
N SER A 198 -11.63 18.16 13.97
CA SER A 198 -10.40 17.56 14.52
C SER A 198 -9.14 18.37 14.18
N GLY A 199 -9.28 19.50 13.50
CA GLY A 199 -8.19 20.38 13.08
C GLY A 199 -7.70 20.11 11.66
N VAL A 200 -7.14 21.16 11.04
CA VAL A 200 -6.70 21.13 9.63
C VAL A 200 -5.65 20.06 9.38
N ARG A 201 -4.72 19.83 10.32
CA ARG A 201 -3.63 18.84 10.18
C ARG A 201 -4.18 17.42 10.19
N SER A 202 -5.07 17.10 11.12
CA SER A 202 -5.74 15.81 11.19
C SER A 202 -6.57 15.56 9.94
N PHE A 203 -7.34 16.55 9.50
CA PHE A 203 -8.16 16.50 8.28
C PHE A 203 -7.31 16.05 7.07
N TRP A 204 -6.21 16.74 6.79
CA TRP A 204 -5.35 16.38 5.65
C TRP A 204 -4.64 15.06 5.83
N ALA A 205 -4.10 14.76 7.03
CA ALA A 205 -3.42 13.49 7.29
C ALA A 205 -4.36 12.30 7.10
N PHE A 206 -5.57 12.36 7.67
CA PHE A 206 -6.55 11.27 7.59
C PHE A 206 -7.06 11.06 6.17
N ASN A 207 -7.59 12.12 5.54
CA ASN A 207 -8.22 12.00 4.23
C ASN A 207 -7.21 11.66 3.12
N THR A 208 -6.00 12.22 3.16
CA THR A 208 -4.93 11.82 2.24
C THR A 208 -4.56 10.35 2.43
N THR A 209 -4.46 9.90 3.69
CA THR A 209 -4.16 8.48 3.98
C THR A 209 -5.21 7.55 3.40
N LEU A 210 -6.49 7.83 3.63
CA LEU A 210 -7.58 7.01 3.09
C LEU A 210 -7.63 7.05 1.56
N PHE A 211 -7.50 8.23 0.96
CA PHE A 211 -7.53 8.39 -0.50
C PHE A 211 -6.41 7.61 -1.19
N VAL A 212 -5.18 7.79 -0.74
CA VAL A 212 -4.00 7.08 -1.27
C VAL A 212 -4.11 5.58 -1.01
N THR A 213 -4.62 5.17 0.17
CA THR A 213 -4.90 3.76 0.48
C THR A 213 -5.87 3.14 -0.54
N GLY A 214 -6.95 3.85 -0.87
CA GLY A 214 -7.90 3.39 -1.89
C GLY A 214 -7.25 3.25 -3.27
N LEU A 215 -6.42 4.20 -3.70
CA LEU A 215 -5.66 4.11 -4.96
C LEU A 215 -4.70 2.92 -5.00
N VAL A 216 -3.95 2.72 -3.91
CA VAL A 216 -3.02 1.58 -3.79
C VAL A 216 -3.79 0.26 -3.80
N LEU A 217 -4.94 0.18 -3.12
CA LEU A 217 -5.79 -1.00 -3.11
C LEU A 217 -6.39 -1.30 -4.49
N ALA A 218 -6.80 -0.27 -5.24
CA ALA A 218 -7.26 -0.43 -6.62
C ALA A 218 -6.14 -0.98 -7.52
N THR A 219 -4.93 -0.43 -7.41
CA THR A 219 -3.74 -0.92 -8.11
C THR A 219 -3.42 -2.36 -7.72
N PHE A 220 -3.42 -2.63 -6.43
CA PHE A 220 -3.18 -3.96 -5.88
C PHE A 220 -4.18 -5.00 -6.42
N SER A 221 -5.44 -4.62 -6.64
CA SER A 221 -6.46 -5.51 -7.23
C SER A 221 -6.06 -6.07 -8.59
N GLU A 222 -5.25 -5.36 -9.40
CA GLU A 222 -4.75 -5.82 -10.70
C GLU A 222 -3.63 -6.87 -10.54
N PHE A 223 -2.69 -6.64 -9.63
CA PHE A 223 -1.64 -7.62 -9.31
C PHE A 223 -2.26 -8.92 -8.80
N LEU A 224 -3.22 -8.81 -7.89
CA LEU A 224 -3.89 -9.96 -7.32
C LEU A 224 -4.77 -10.71 -8.35
N LEU A 225 -5.47 -9.98 -9.23
CA LEU A 225 -6.20 -10.58 -10.35
C LEU A 225 -5.28 -11.46 -11.20
N ARG A 226 -4.08 -10.97 -11.50
CA ARG A 226 -3.06 -11.70 -12.25
C ARG A 226 -2.61 -12.95 -11.51
N ASP A 227 -2.25 -12.82 -10.23
CA ASP A 227 -1.73 -13.93 -9.43
C ASP A 227 -2.78 -15.04 -9.26
N LEU A 228 -4.03 -14.67 -8.96
CA LEU A 228 -5.15 -15.60 -8.89
C LEU A 228 -5.49 -16.25 -10.26
N SER A 229 -5.35 -15.49 -11.35
CA SER A 229 -5.58 -16.03 -12.71
C SER A 229 -4.48 -17.03 -13.09
N ARG A 230 -3.23 -16.77 -12.71
CA ARG A 230 -2.12 -17.72 -12.88
C ARG A 230 -2.32 -18.98 -12.05
N LEU A 231 -2.77 -18.83 -10.82
CA LEU A 231 -3.09 -19.97 -9.95
C LEU A 231 -4.20 -20.83 -10.55
N ALA A 232 -5.27 -20.21 -11.07
CA ALA A 232 -6.36 -20.93 -11.74
C ALA A 232 -5.88 -21.68 -12.98
N GLN A 233 -5.00 -21.06 -13.80
CA GLN A 233 -4.38 -21.69 -14.96
C GLN A 233 -3.46 -22.85 -14.57
N ALA A 234 -2.69 -22.71 -13.51
CA ALA A 234 -1.82 -23.77 -12.99
C ALA A 234 -2.63 -24.98 -12.52
N TYR A 235 -3.76 -24.77 -11.84
CA TYR A 235 -4.66 -25.85 -11.47
C TYR A 235 -5.23 -26.57 -12.70
N ASP A 236 -5.65 -25.83 -13.74
CA ASP A 236 -6.17 -26.41 -14.98
C ASP A 236 -5.08 -27.21 -15.73
N ARG A 237 -3.83 -26.74 -15.75
CA ARG A 237 -2.72 -27.46 -16.37
C ARG A 237 -2.39 -28.73 -15.61
N ARG A 238 -2.25 -28.68 -14.28
CA ARG A 238 -2.02 -29.88 -13.45
C ARG A 238 -3.10 -30.94 -13.62
N ALA A 239 -4.37 -30.53 -13.66
CA ALA A 239 -5.46 -31.46 -13.89
C ALA A 239 -5.34 -32.15 -15.26
N ARG A 240 -4.93 -31.41 -16.31
CA ARG A 240 -4.68 -31.98 -17.65
C ARG A 240 -3.53 -32.96 -17.68
N VAL A 241 -2.39 -32.62 -17.03
CA VAL A 241 -1.24 -33.55 -16.94
C VAL A 241 -1.63 -34.86 -16.27
N ARG A 242 -2.53 -34.80 -15.27
CA ARG A 242 -3.04 -35.97 -14.55
C ARG A 242 -4.21 -36.68 -15.26
N GLY A 243 -4.61 -36.26 -16.47
CA GLY A 243 -5.77 -36.80 -17.19
C GLY A 243 -7.12 -36.51 -16.54
N GLN A 244 -7.18 -35.53 -15.63
CA GLN A 244 -8.41 -35.16 -14.89
C GLN A 244 -9.03 -33.88 -15.43
N ARG A 245 -10.37 -33.77 -15.37
CA ARG A 245 -11.06 -32.49 -15.62
C ARG A 245 -11.40 -31.81 -14.31
N LEU A 246 -10.88 -30.59 -14.10
CA LEU A 246 -11.24 -29.80 -12.92
C LEU A 246 -12.72 -29.35 -13.02
N SER A 247 -13.49 -29.63 -11.97
CA SER A 247 -14.83 -29.05 -11.83
C SER A 247 -14.74 -27.52 -11.68
N ARG A 248 -15.77 -26.81 -12.22
CA ARG A 248 -15.87 -25.34 -12.07
C ARG A 248 -15.87 -24.86 -10.62
N VAL A 249 -16.28 -25.72 -9.69
CA VAL A 249 -16.31 -25.42 -8.24
C VAL A 249 -14.90 -25.26 -7.66
N PHE A 250 -13.91 -25.97 -8.22
CA PHE A 250 -12.51 -25.95 -7.75
C PHE A 250 -11.63 -24.91 -8.46
N ARG A 251 -12.23 -23.90 -9.09
CA ARG A 251 -11.50 -22.81 -9.73
C ARG A 251 -11.61 -21.53 -8.92
N PRO A 252 -10.50 -20.86 -8.58
CA PRO A 252 -10.54 -19.50 -8.03
C PRO A 252 -11.35 -18.55 -8.90
N ARG A 253 -12.00 -17.57 -8.28
CA ARG A 253 -12.87 -16.60 -8.97
C ARG A 253 -12.24 -15.18 -8.99
N PRO A 254 -11.14 -14.97 -9.72
CA PRO A 254 -10.35 -13.74 -9.66
C PRO A 254 -11.16 -12.49 -10.01
N LYS A 255 -12.12 -12.59 -10.94
CA LYS A 255 -12.96 -11.44 -11.33
C LYS A 255 -13.85 -10.93 -10.19
N VAL A 256 -14.46 -11.85 -9.42
CA VAL A 256 -15.32 -11.48 -8.28
C VAL A 256 -14.47 -10.80 -7.20
N VAL A 257 -13.33 -11.40 -6.88
CA VAL A 257 -12.39 -10.86 -5.89
C VAL A 257 -11.93 -9.45 -6.27
N ARG A 258 -11.56 -9.25 -7.54
CA ARG A 258 -11.18 -7.94 -8.06
C ARG A 258 -12.28 -6.89 -7.88
N TRP A 259 -13.52 -7.21 -8.26
CA TRP A 259 -14.64 -6.28 -8.11
C TRP A 259 -14.92 -5.93 -6.66
N CYS A 260 -14.85 -6.91 -5.74
CA CYS A 260 -14.97 -6.64 -4.31
C CYS A 260 -13.87 -5.68 -3.83
N LEU A 261 -12.61 -5.91 -4.21
CA LEU A 261 -11.50 -5.02 -3.84
C LEU A 261 -11.64 -3.62 -4.44
N LEU A 262 -12.14 -3.50 -5.68
CA LEU A 262 -12.40 -2.19 -6.29
C LEU A 262 -13.55 -1.46 -5.59
N ILE A 263 -14.58 -2.17 -5.12
CA ILE A 263 -15.67 -1.58 -4.33
C ILE A 263 -15.13 -1.12 -2.97
N VAL A 264 -14.30 -1.92 -2.30
CA VAL A 264 -13.62 -1.48 -1.07
C VAL A 264 -12.78 -0.24 -1.32
N ALA A 265 -11.94 -0.24 -2.36
CA ALA A 265 -11.10 0.89 -2.72
C ALA A 265 -11.92 2.16 -2.99
N GLY A 266 -12.96 2.05 -3.81
CA GLY A 266 -13.86 3.17 -4.14
C GLY A 266 -14.62 3.69 -2.92
N GLY A 267 -15.08 2.81 -2.04
CA GLY A 267 -15.77 3.20 -0.79
C GLY A 267 -14.85 3.96 0.17
N VAL A 268 -13.60 3.47 0.33
CA VAL A 268 -12.59 4.16 1.14
C VAL A 268 -12.22 5.52 0.54
N MET A 269 -12.06 5.62 -0.80
CA MET A 269 -11.81 6.89 -1.47
C MET A 269 -12.99 7.86 -1.34
N LEU A 270 -14.21 7.37 -1.45
CA LEU A 270 -15.41 8.18 -1.28
C LEU A 270 -15.48 8.74 0.15
N ALA A 271 -15.21 7.91 1.15
CA ALA A 271 -15.14 8.34 2.55
C ALA A 271 -14.06 9.40 2.79
N ALA A 272 -12.93 9.32 2.07
CA ALA A 272 -11.85 10.31 2.14
C ALA A 272 -12.19 11.66 1.50
N VAL A 273 -12.92 11.64 0.37
CA VAL A 273 -13.26 12.87 -0.37
C VAL A 273 -14.48 13.58 0.21
N VAL A 274 -15.38 12.82 0.80
CA VAL A 274 -16.64 13.32 1.37
C VAL A 274 -16.58 13.19 2.89
N PRO A 275 -16.20 14.26 3.64
CA PRO A 275 -16.18 14.22 5.09
C PRO A 275 -17.58 13.95 5.67
N VAL A 276 -17.63 13.21 6.77
CA VAL A 276 -18.89 12.76 7.39
C VAL A 276 -19.81 13.90 7.81
N ASN A 277 -19.26 15.07 8.17
CA ASN A 277 -20.00 16.24 8.59
C ASN A 277 -20.53 17.12 7.43
N THR A 278 -20.20 16.80 6.17
CA THR A 278 -20.70 17.55 4.99
C THR A 278 -21.88 16.83 4.32
N LEU A 279 -21.66 15.60 3.86
CA LEU A 279 -22.66 14.75 3.21
C LEU A 279 -22.62 13.35 3.86
N GLY A 280 -23.12 13.26 5.11
CA GLY A 280 -23.04 12.06 5.93
C GLY A 280 -23.59 10.81 5.26
N ASP A 281 -24.74 10.90 4.59
CA ASP A 281 -25.35 9.75 3.88
C ASP A 281 -24.50 9.25 2.73
N LEU A 282 -23.85 10.17 1.98
CA LEU A 282 -22.97 9.80 0.88
C LEU A 282 -21.68 9.17 1.42
N HIS A 283 -21.09 9.76 2.48
CA HIS A 283 -19.95 9.16 3.19
C HIS A 283 -20.29 7.74 3.66
N ALA A 284 -21.40 7.60 4.38
CA ALA A 284 -21.86 6.31 4.90
C ALA A 284 -22.11 5.28 3.79
N SER A 285 -22.65 5.69 2.63
CA SER A 285 -22.87 4.78 1.49
C SER A 285 -21.57 4.14 1.01
N GLY A 286 -20.47 4.90 0.96
CA GLY A 286 -19.15 4.39 0.62
C GLY A 286 -18.65 3.37 1.64
N VAL A 287 -18.79 3.66 2.93
CA VAL A 287 -18.42 2.75 4.03
C VAL A 287 -19.25 1.46 3.98
N TRP A 288 -20.57 1.55 3.78
CA TRP A 288 -21.45 0.39 3.66
C TRP A 288 -21.14 -0.48 2.45
N ALA A 289 -20.86 0.14 1.29
CA ALA A 289 -20.47 -0.60 0.09
C ALA A 289 -19.14 -1.35 0.30
N ALA A 290 -18.13 -0.71 0.90
CA ALA A 290 -16.86 -1.34 1.24
C ALA A 290 -17.04 -2.49 2.22
N SER A 291 -17.86 -2.30 3.27
CA SER A 291 -18.17 -3.32 4.27
C SER A 291 -18.89 -4.53 3.65
N ALA A 292 -19.89 -4.29 2.80
CA ALA A 292 -20.61 -5.37 2.10
C ALA A 292 -19.68 -6.18 1.20
N ALA A 293 -18.79 -5.53 0.46
CA ALA A 293 -17.80 -6.21 -0.37
C ALA A 293 -16.80 -7.04 0.46
N LEU A 294 -16.37 -6.54 1.62
CA LEU A 294 -15.54 -7.29 2.56
C LEU A 294 -16.29 -8.53 3.09
N VAL A 295 -17.54 -8.39 3.50
CA VAL A 295 -18.38 -9.51 3.95
C VAL A 295 -18.49 -10.58 2.86
N VAL A 296 -18.66 -10.20 1.59
CA VAL A 296 -18.69 -11.15 0.46
C VAL A 296 -17.36 -11.91 0.35
N LEU A 297 -16.21 -11.25 0.53
CA LEU A 297 -14.90 -11.90 0.49
C LEU A 297 -14.70 -12.85 1.66
N LEU A 298 -15.10 -12.48 2.87
CA LEU A 298 -14.95 -13.28 4.08
C LEU A 298 -15.89 -14.49 4.09
N ALA A 299 -17.19 -14.26 3.90
CA ALA A 299 -18.21 -15.32 3.91
C ALA A 299 -18.08 -16.26 2.69
N GLY A 300 -17.71 -15.68 1.54
CA GLY A 300 -17.52 -16.42 0.29
C GLY A 300 -16.17 -17.14 0.18
N SER A 301 -15.29 -17.07 1.18
CA SER A 301 -13.88 -17.49 1.07
C SER A 301 -13.72 -18.92 0.54
N VAL A 302 -14.54 -19.88 0.99
CA VAL A 302 -14.49 -21.28 0.57
C VAL A 302 -14.79 -21.44 -0.93
N PHE A 303 -15.70 -20.62 -1.46
CA PHE A 303 -16.12 -20.66 -2.87
C PHE A 303 -15.27 -19.79 -3.80
N LEU A 304 -14.68 -18.73 -3.26
CA LEU A 304 -13.86 -17.76 -4.02
C LEU A 304 -12.41 -18.24 -4.15
N PHE A 305 -11.91 -18.96 -3.14
CA PHE A 305 -10.51 -19.37 -3.00
C PHE A 305 -10.35 -20.90 -2.83
N PRO A 306 -10.94 -21.73 -3.72
CA PRO A 306 -10.77 -23.17 -3.61
C PRO A 306 -9.27 -23.55 -3.72
N GLY A 307 -8.86 -24.53 -2.92
CA GLY A 307 -7.45 -24.96 -2.86
C GLY A 307 -6.58 -24.17 -1.87
N PHE A 308 -7.11 -23.14 -1.25
CA PHE A 308 -6.43 -22.48 -0.13
C PHE A 308 -6.43 -23.38 1.12
N PRO A 309 -5.44 -23.22 2.03
CA PRO A 309 -5.40 -24.00 3.26
C PRO A 309 -6.66 -23.78 4.11
N ALA A 310 -7.12 -24.83 4.81
CA ALA A 310 -8.32 -24.76 5.67
C ALA A 310 -8.21 -23.65 6.74
N ILE A 311 -6.99 -23.40 7.25
CA ILE A 311 -6.73 -22.32 8.22
C ILE A 311 -7.05 -20.94 7.64
N PHE A 312 -6.89 -20.71 6.33
CA PHE A 312 -7.26 -19.44 5.71
C PHE A 312 -8.79 -19.23 5.71
N HIS A 313 -9.56 -20.28 5.44
CA HIS A 313 -11.02 -20.19 5.51
C HIS A 313 -11.51 -20.01 6.96
N LEU A 314 -10.87 -20.69 7.91
CA LEU A 314 -11.15 -20.50 9.33
C LEU A 314 -10.84 -19.06 9.78
N LEU A 315 -9.70 -18.50 9.35
CA LEU A 315 -9.35 -17.10 9.60
C LEU A 315 -10.40 -16.15 9.01
N SER A 316 -10.89 -16.42 7.79
CA SER A 316 -11.93 -15.61 7.13
C SER A 316 -13.25 -15.65 7.92
N LEU A 317 -13.66 -16.82 8.41
CA LEU A 317 -14.84 -16.93 9.27
C LEU A 317 -14.66 -16.29 10.63
N ALA A 318 -13.48 -16.43 11.23
CA ALA A 318 -13.15 -15.77 12.50
C ALA A 318 -13.15 -14.23 12.35
N ALA A 319 -12.61 -13.71 11.22
CA ALA A 319 -12.66 -12.29 10.89
C ALA A 319 -14.12 -11.79 10.74
N LEU A 320 -14.96 -12.54 10.03
CA LEU A 320 -16.39 -12.23 9.91
C LEU A 320 -17.09 -12.25 11.27
N GLY A 321 -16.84 -13.29 12.08
CA GLY A 321 -17.37 -13.40 13.45
C GLY A 321 -16.92 -12.24 14.35
N GLY A 322 -15.65 -11.84 14.24
CA GLY A 322 -15.10 -10.68 14.93
C GLY A 322 -15.77 -9.37 14.55
N LEU A 323 -16.06 -9.15 13.25
CA LEU A 323 -16.81 -7.99 12.77
C LEU A 323 -18.25 -7.97 13.33
N VAL A 324 -18.94 -9.12 13.27
CA VAL A 324 -20.30 -9.24 13.81
C VAL A 324 -20.31 -9.01 15.32
N LEU A 325 -19.36 -9.60 16.04
CA LEU A 325 -19.21 -9.39 17.48
C LEU A 325 -18.92 -7.92 17.80
N SER A 326 -18.00 -7.28 17.08
CA SER A 326 -17.68 -5.86 17.26
C SER A 326 -18.90 -4.96 17.02
N MET A 327 -19.71 -5.28 16.00
CA MET A 327 -20.95 -4.56 15.72
C MET A 327 -21.97 -4.75 16.85
N MET A 328 -22.10 -5.96 17.42
CA MET A 328 -22.99 -6.23 18.55
C MET A 328 -22.52 -5.51 19.81
N LEU A 329 -21.21 -5.51 20.07
CA LEU A 329 -20.62 -4.82 21.23
C LEU A 329 -20.87 -3.30 21.15
N TRP A 330 -20.86 -2.73 19.96
CA TRP A 330 -21.22 -1.33 19.76
C TRP A 330 -22.74 -1.12 19.78
N ALA A 331 -23.47 -1.74 18.86
CA ALA A 331 -24.85 -1.34 18.55
C ALA A 331 -25.89 -1.93 19.52
N ARG A 332 -25.59 -3.06 20.22
CA ARG A 332 -26.57 -3.76 21.05
C ARG A 332 -26.24 -3.71 22.54
N TRP A 333 -24.94 -3.76 22.88
CA TRP A 333 -24.49 -3.82 24.27
C TRP A 333 -23.84 -2.53 24.79
N ASP A 334 -23.63 -1.56 23.89
CA ASP A 334 -23.01 -0.25 24.22
C ASP A 334 -21.67 -0.39 25.01
N TYR A 335 -20.95 -1.49 24.71
CA TYR A 335 -19.70 -1.83 25.39
C TYR A 335 -18.57 -0.91 24.95
N PHE A 336 -18.51 -0.56 23.65
CA PHE A 336 -17.63 0.46 23.14
C PHE A 336 -18.35 1.33 22.09
N ASN A 337 -17.79 2.50 21.83
CA ASN A 337 -18.37 3.48 20.92
C ASN A 337 -18.13 3.11 19.45
N LEU A 338 -18.70 3.91 18.54
CA LEU A 338 -18.55 3.71 17.08
C LEU A 338 -17.09 3.69 16.65
N THR A 339 -16.22 4.53 17.23
CA THR A 339 -14.77 4.55 16.96
C THR A 339 -14.13 3.17 17.18
N GLY A 340 -14.48 2.49 18.26
CA GLY A 340 -13.98 1.15 18.56
C GLY A 340 -14.40 0.12 17.50
N PHE A 341 -15.65 0.17 17.04
CA PHE A 341 -16.14 -0.66 15.96
C PHE A 341 -15.40 -0.38 14.63
N GLU A 342 -15.27 0.91 14.24
CA GLU A 342 -14.59 1.32 13.01
C GLU A 342 -13.11 0.90 13.00
N LEU A 343 -12.40 1.06 14.12
CA LEU A 343 -11.01 0.60 14.26
C LEU A 343 -10.90 -0.92 14.16
N ALA A 344 -11.82 -1.67 14.78
CA ALA A 344 -11.85 -3.13 14.65
C ALA A 344 -12.09 -3.55 13.19
N ALA A 345 -13.01 -2.88 12.48
CA ALA A 345 -13.29 -3.16 11.08
C ALA A 345 -12.07 -2.89 10.17
N VAL A 346 -11.39 -1.78 10.40
CA VAL A 346 -10.13 -1.44 9.69
C VAL A 346 -9.04 -2.47 9.97
N ALA A 347 -8.85 -2.88 11.21
CA ALA A 347 -7.86 -3.89 11.59
C ALA A 347 -8.15 -5.26 10.94
N VAL A 348 -9.42 -5.67 10.94
CA VAL A 348 -9.85 -6.91 10.26
C VAL A 348 -9.61 -6.83 8.76
N LEU A 349 -9.99 -5.74 8.11
CA LEU A 349 -9.80 -5.53 6.68
C LEU A 349 -8.32 -5.68 6.28
N PHE A 350 -7.45 -4.92 6.91
CA PHE A 350 -6.02 -4.91 6.54
C PHE A 350 -5.29 -6.18 6.97
N GLY A 351 -5.61 -6.73 8.14
CA GLY A 351 -5.06 -8.00 8.62
C GLY A 351 -5.44 -9.15 7.68
N TRP A 352 -6.72 -9.23 7.29
CA TRP A 352 -7.18 -10.27 6.37
C TRP A 352 -6.61 -10.11 4.96
N ILE A 353 -6.57 -8.87 4.40
CA ILE A 353 -5.93 -8.61 3.10
C ILE A 353 -4.47 -9.07 3.12
N SER A 354 -3.72 -8.74 4.17
CA SER A 354 -2.32 -9.15 4.31
C SER A 354 -2.16 -10.68 4.33
N ALA A 355 -2.99 -11.39 5.09
CA ALA A 355 -3.00 -12.85 5.12
C ALA A 355 -3.37 -13.45 3.75
N PHE A 356 -4.37 -12.87 3.08
CA PHE A 356 -4.83 -13.29 1.76
C PHE A 356 -3.71 -13.19 0.71
N ILE A 357 -2.98 -12.09 0.68
CA ILE A 357 -1.88 -11.86 -0.26
C ILE A 357 -0.77 -12.88 -0.06
N ARG A 358 -0.33 -13.02 1.20
CA ARG A 358 0.76 -13.95 1.54
C ARG A 358 0.39 -15.39 1.20
N THR A 359 -0.86 -15.79 1.48
CA THR A 359 -1.37 -17.13 1.15
C THR A 359 -1.43 -17.33 -0.36
N THR A 360 -1.90 -16.33 -1.12
CA THR A 360 -1.96 -16.39 -2.59
C THR A 360 -0.57 -16.56 -3.19
N ALA A 361 0.41 -15.76 -2.76
CA ALA A 361 1.78 -15.82 -3.25
C ALA A 361 2.43 -17.18 -2.96
N ALA A 362 2.36 -17.66 -1.72
CA ALA A 362 2.90 -18.94 -1.32
C ALA A 362 2.25 -20.13 -2.08
N LEU A 363 0.92 -20.08 -2.25
CA LEU A 363 0.19 -21.13 -2.94
C LEU A 363 0.51 -21.16 -4.44
N LEU A 364 0.68 -20.00 -5.06
CA LEU A 364 1.08 -19.88 -6.46
C LEU A 364 2.48 -20.48 -6.67
N GLU A 365 3.43 -20.15 -5.83
CA GLU A 365 4.80 -20.67 -5.90
C GLU A 365 4.83 -22.18 -5.78
N VAL A 366 4.24 -22.75 -4.73
CA VAL A 366 4.16 -24.20 -4.51
C VAL A 366 3.43 -24.92 -5.66
N THR A 367 2.38 -24.29 -6.21
CA THR A 367 1.62 -24.91 -7.32
C THR A 367 2.42 -24.93 -8.61
N MET A 368 3.19 -23.87 -8.90
CA MET A 368 4.05 -23.79 -10.07
C MET A 368 5.22 -24.80 -9.99
N GLN A 369 5.86 -24.95 -8.83
CA GLN A 369 6.90 -25.96 -8.62
C GLN A 369 6.37 -27.38 -8.84
N LYS A 370 5.18 -27.70 -8.29
CA LYS A 370 4.54 -29.00 -8.50
C LYS A 370 4.18 -29.25 -9.95
N LEU A 371 3.72 -28.22 -10.68
CA LEU A 371 3.40 -28.33 -12.10
C LEU A 371 4.65 -28.65 -12.93
N GLN A 372 5.76 -27.97 -12.68
CA GLN A 372 7.04 -28.21 -13.36
C GLN A 372 7.53 -29.65 -13.14
N ALA A 373 7.54 -30.12 -11.89
CA ALA A 373 7.94 -31.49 -11.58
C ALA A 373 7.05 -32.55 -12.25
N GLU A 374 5.72 -32.30 -12.35
CA GLU A 374 4.78 -33.20 -13.02
C GLU A 374 4.97 -33.21 -14.55
N GLU A 375 5.28 -32.05 -15.16
CA GLU A 375 5.58 -31.94 -16.60
C GLU A 375 6.90 -32.66 -16.94
N GLU A 376 7.97 -32.45 -16.15
CA GLU A 376 9.25 -33.15 -16.33
C GLU A 376 9.12 -34.67 -16.21
N ALA A 377 8.36 -35.15 -15.22
CA ALA A 377 8.09 -36.59 -15.05
C ALA A 377 7.29 -37.18 -16.22
N ALA A 378 6.33 -36.42 -16.78
CA ALA A 378 5.55 -36.85 -17.93
C ALA A 378 6.38 -36.92 -19.23
N ASP A 379 7.36 -36.04 -19.40
CA ASP A 379 8.26 -36.01 -20.54
C ASP A 379 9.35 -37.11 -20.44
N ALA A 380 9.85 -37.40 -19.22
CA ALA A 380 10.80 -38.47 -18.98
C ALA A 380 10.20 -39.90 -19.15
N GLY A 381 8.89 -40.01 -19.07
CA GLY A 381 8.16 -41.28 -19.29
C GLY A 381 7.73 -41.54 -20.74
N ARG A 382 8.03 -40.63 -21.68
CA ARG A 382 7.80 -40.78 -23.13
C ARG A 382 9.05 -41.16 -23.86
#